data_4fd99bdf74033226af0f37a7b3f7d26b
#
_entry.id   4fd99bdf74033226af0f37a7b3f7d26b
#
_cell.length_a   1.000
_cell.length_b   1.000
_cell.length_c   1.000
_cell.angle_alpha   90.00
_cell.angle_beta   90.00
_cell.angle_gamma   90.00
#
_symmetry.space_group_name_H-M   'P 1'
#
loop_
_entity.id
_entity.type
_entity.pdbx_description
1 polymer ?
#
loop_
_entity_poly.entity_id
_entity_poly.type
_entity_poly.pdbx_seq_one_letter_code
_entity_poly.pdbx_strand_id
1 'polypeptide(L)'
;MMISRLYPISKNIGVHYMYKIRSIQFINHPTLKNLKLNFCGPDGTAVDTVILAGENGTGKSTILNYLYGLFSGKVLSESELVLENNGVPISLSFKYDNDNKRIWVADGDGMRTLPGLDDFKEKYPLSGIYSDVDINFHAQNVSSVTSLNLDESKDSRKSSTDLPRQVKQLIIDVQALDDAELAREARKNPLKSKSELQVTERMPRFTKSFACMFNGLTYDRIENKNGHKEIFFKKYEESIPIDSLSSGEKQIVYRGCFLLKDINATSGALVFIDEPEISLHPNWQLKIMDYYKGIFSNETGKQTSQIFAVTHSPFIIHNENRCNDKVIVLTRDDNGNIFVKDKPEYYKCTSTEVVSDAFSLTSFSAEIPTVYLEGRTDEMYFNRAVEVYNIRVPFQFKWIGYLNDRGQDVNTGDKSLDSAFQFLASRNLPTVNICLKDCDTNQPVKKINHAVIMSISAFCNSKNIKKGIENALVLDEIDLSPFYSTKTVTGDYGEERSIQTFEKMKLCKFICEKDDIVLKKVFSHLKDVIGELDIVYKETL
;
A
#
# COMPACT_ATOMS: atom_id res chain seq x y z
N MET A 1 -0.61 -5.26 24.69
CA MET A 1 -0.96 -4.52 25.89
C MET A 1 0.29 -4.03 26.61
N MET A 2 1.15 -3.18 25.99
CA MET A 2 2.36 -2.57 26.59
C MET A 2 2.91 -1.45 25.69
N ILE A 3 2.13 -0.37 25.47
CA ILE A 3 2.63 0.85 24.78
C ILE A 3 2.33 2.11 25.61
N SER A 4 1.96 1.98 26.89
CA SER A 4 1.39 3.06 27.68
C SER A 4 2.34 3.77 28.63
N ARG A 5 3.62 3.95 28.31
CA ARG A 5 4.51 4.80 29.15
C ARG A 5 5.59 5.47 28.29
N LEU A 6 5.23 6.52 27.59
CA LEU A 6 6.22 7.30 26.83
C LEU A 6 5.89 8.80 26.91
N TYR A 7 6.60 9.50 27.75
CA TYR A 7 6.79 10.93 27.97
C TYR A 7 5.97 11.60 29.09
N PRO A 8 6.63 12.22 30.08
CA PRO A 8 6.04 13.31 30.83
C PRO A 8 6.03 14.56 29.96
N ILE A 9 4.85 14.94 29.48
CA ILE A 9 4.64 16.26 28.85
C ILE A 9 4.83 17.31 29.93
N SER A 10 5.79 18.22 29.71
CA SER A 10 5.98 19.42 30.56
C SER A 10 4.65 20.18 30.67
N LYS A 11 4.32 20.59 31.87
CA LYS A 11 3.14 21.37 32.24
C LYS A 11 3.09 22.72 31.51
N ASN A 12 2.50 22.74 30.33
CA ASN A 12 1.78 23.87 29.75
C ASN A 12 0.78 23.26 28.76
N ILE A 13 -0.32 22.72 29.33
CA ILE A 13 -1.42 22.19 28.53
C ILE A 13 -2.26 23.39 28.10
N GLY A 14 -1.83 24.06 27.03
CA GLY A 14 -2.76 24.77 26.18
C GLY A 14 -3.75 23.75 25.62
N VAL A 15 -5.01 24.09 25.53
CA VAL A 15 -6.04 23.25 24.93
C VAL A 15 -5.60 22.92 23.50
N HIS A 16 -5.08 21.72 23.28
CA HIS A 16 -4.72 21.25 21.94
C HIS A 16 -6.01 20.99 21.17
N TYR A 17 -6.36 21.92 20.30
CA TYR A 17 -7.47 21.75 19.36
C TYR A 17 -7.08 20.74 18.30
N MET A 18 -7.77 19.61 18.26
CA MET A 18 -7.58 18.60 17.20
C MET A 18 -8.56 18.89 16.07
N TYR A 19 -8.07 19.59 15.06
CA TYR A 19 -8.83 19.78 13.83
C TYR A 19 -8.72 18.53 12.95
N LYS A 20 -9.85 18.12 12.36
CA LYS A 20 -9.93 17.07 11.35
C LYS A 20 -10.63 17.59 10.11
N ILE A 21 -10.30 17.05 8.95
CA ILE A 21 -11.03 17.29 7.71
C ILE A 21 -12.22 16.34 7.65
N ARG A 22 -13.45 16.89 7.55
CA ARG A 22 -14.69 16.13 7.36
C ARG A 22 -14.97 15.83 5.90
N SER A 23 -14.78 16.82 5.05
CA SER A 23 -15.06 16.71 3.62
C SER A 23 -14.33 17.79 2.84
N ILE A 24 -14.13 17.52 1.56
CA ILE A 24 -13.66 18.50 0.59
C ILE A 24 -14.48 18.39 -0.70
N GLN A 25 -14.78 19.52 -1.32
CA GLN A 25 -15.29 19.61 -2.68
C GLN A 25 -14.33 20.44 -3.50
N PHE A 26 -13.76 19.86 -4.54
CA PHE A 26 -12.95 20.57 -5.51
C PHE A 26 -13.87 21.38 -6.45
N ILE A 27 -13.39 22.53 -6.92
CA ILE A 27 -14.14 23.40 -7.85
C ILE A 27 -13.27 23.62 -9.08
N ASN A 28 -13.74 23.13 -10.23
CA ASN A 28 -13.05 23.26 -11.53
C ASN A 28 -11.56 22.89 -11.51
N HIS A 29 -11.18 21.93 -10.64
CA HIS A 29 -9.79 21.48 -10.58
C HIS A 29 -9.37 20.80 -11.90
N PRO A 30 -8.17 21.05 -12.46
CA PRO A 30 -7.76 20.53 -13.77
C PRO A 30 -7.94 19.02 -13.91
N THR A 31 -7.54 18.24 -12.88
CA THR A 31 -7.61 16.77 -12.86
C THR A 31 -8.85 16.24 -12.14
N LEU A 32 -9.16 16.79 -10.95
CA LEU A 32 -10.20 16.27 -10.06
C LEU A 32 -11.59 16.86 -10.38
N LYS A 33 -11.66 17.86 -11.26
CA LYS A 33 -12.89 18.55 -11.66
C LYS A 33 -13.68 19.08 -10.45
N ASN A 34 -14.87 18.53 -10.23
CA ASN A 34 -15.77 18.89 -9.12
C ASN A 34 -15.93 17.70 -8.14
N LEU A 35 -14.90 16.88 -7.99
CA LEU A 35 -14.90 15.73 -7.08
C LEU A 35 -15.23 16.16 -5.66
N LYS A 36 -16.14 15.43 -5.02
CA LYS A 36 -16.50 15.60 -3.62
C LYS A 36 -16.07 14.37 -2.84
N LEU A 37 -15.37 14.58 -1.73
CA LEU A 37 -14.93 13.53 -0.81
C LEU A 37 -15.50 13.78 0.58
N ASN A 38 -15.99 12.71 1.19
CA ASN A 38 -16.49 12.71 2.57
C ASN A 38 -15.63 11.80 3.42
N PHE A 39 -15.07 12.32 4.50
CA PHE A 39 -14.18 11.63 5.44
C PHE A 39 -14.83 11.32 6.78
N CYS A 40 -16.16 11.39 6.86
CA CYS A 40 -16.88 11.05 8.09
C CYS A 40 -17.17 9.55 8.19
N GLY A 41 -17.24 9.08 9.43
CA GLY A 41 -17.72 7.77 9.82
C GLY A 41 -19.25 7.65 9.81
N PRO A 42 -19.79 6.47 10.17
CA PRO A 42 -21.23 6.24 10.26
C PRO A 42 -21.94 7.13 11.30
N ASP A 43 -21.21 7.55 12.33
CA ASP A 43 -21.65 8.46 13.38
C ASP A 43 -21.68 9.93 12.92
N GLY A 44 -21.29 10.18 11.68
CA GLY A 44 -21.21 11.52 11.12
C GLY A 44 -20.01 12.36 11.60
N THR A 45 -19.08 11.80 12.38
CA THR A 45 -17.82 12.48 12.79
C THR A 45 -16.68 12.17 11.85
N ALA A 46 -15.68 13.05 11.78
CA ALA A 46 -14.51 12.82 10.95
C ALA A 46 -13.65 11.66 11.49
N VAL A 47 -13.31 10.69 10.63
CA VAL A 47 -12.48 9.55 11.01
C VAL A 47 -11.02 9.97 11.28
N ASP A 48 -10.31 9.17 12.07
CA ASP A 48 -8.90 9.43 12.39
C ASP A 48 -7.96 9.05 11.25
N THR A 49 -8.36 8.08 10.41
CA THR A 49 -7.53 7.62 9.29
C THR A 49 -8.35 7.46 8.02
N VAL A 50 -7.91 8.07 6.94
CA VAL A 50 -8.46 7.96 5.59
C VAL A 50 -7.46 7.24 4.70
N ILE A 51 -7.92 6.22 4.00
CA ILE A 51 -7.14 5.48 3.02
C ILE A 51 -7.77 5.69 1.64
N LEU A 52 -7.02 6.31 0.75
CA LEU A 52 -7.39 6.50 -0.64
C LEU A 52 -6.81 5.36 -1.48
N ALA A 53 -7.67 4.58 -2.08
CA ALA A 53 -7.33 3.42 -2.90
C ALA A 53 -7.82 3.61 -4.34
N GLY A 54 -7.36 2.77 -5.25
CA GLY A 54 -7.76 2.76 -6.66
C GLY A 54 -6.58 2.62 -7.61
N GLU A 55 -6.88 2.51 -8.89
CA GLU A 55 -5.88 2.32 -9.96
C GLU A 55 -4.94 3.52 -10.12
N ASN A 56 -3.87 3.30 -10.90
CA ASN A 56 -2.93 4.36 -11.26
C ASN A 56 -3.65 5.47 -12.05
N GLY A 57 -3.29 6.72 -11.74
CA GLY A 57 -3.87 7.87 -12.45
C GLY A 57 -5.24 8.33 -11.94
N THR A 58 -5.84 7.72 -10.91
CA THR A 58 -7.12 8.16 -10.31
C THR A 58 -7.00 9.38 -9.41
N GLY A 59 -5.88 10.09 -9.43
CA GLY A 59 -5.72 11.37 -8.75
C GLY A 59 -5.46 11.30 -7.25
N LYS A 60 -5.15 10.14 -6.68
CA LYS A 60 -4.89 9.95 -5.24
C LYS A 60 -3.81 10.88 -4.69
N SER A 61 -2.60 10.82 -5.25
CA SER A 61 -1.50 11.71 -4.85
C SER A 61 -1.79 13.18 -5.15
N THR A 62 -2.61 13.47 -6.17
CA THR A 62 -3.09 14.82 -6.45
C THR A 62 -3.97 15.34 -5.30
N ILE A 63 -4.85 14.50 -4.76
CA ILE A 63 -5.69 14.84 -3.60
C ILE A 63 -4.80 15.12 -2.38
N LEU A 64 -3.85 14.25 -2.06
CA LEU A 64 -2.94 14.48 -0.93
C LEU A 64 -2.14 15.79 -1.10
N ASN A 65 -1.57 16.00 -2.28
CA ASN A 65 -0.82 17.22 -2.60
C ASN A 65 -1.68 18.47 -2.45
N TYR A 66 -2.95 18.39 -2.89
CA TYR A 66 -3.88 19.50 -2.77
C TYR A 66 -4.22 19.81 -1.31
N LEU A 67 -4.58 18.77 -0.52
CA LEU A 67 -4.88 18.93 0.90
C LEU A 67 -3.68 19.53 1.66
N TYR A 68 -2.48 19.03 1.43
CA TYR A 68 -1.27 19.62 2.00
C TYR A 68 -1.04 21.06 1.52
N GLY A 69 -1.30 21.32 0.23
CA GLY A 69 -1.18 22.63 -0.39
C GLY A 69 -2.09 23.69 0.25
N LEU A 70 -3.30 23.33 0.69
CA LEU A 70 -4.22 24.23 1.39
C LEU A 70 -3.57 24.86 2.63
N PHE A 71 -2.78 24.10 3.37
CA PHE A 71 -2.15 24.53 4.62
C PHE A 71 -0.73 25.09 4.42
N SER A 72 -0.10 24.80 3.29
CA SER A 72 1.23 25.31 2.93
C SER A 72 1.20 26.51 1.96
N GLY A 73 0.01 27.00 1.58
CA GLY A 73 -0.15 28.15 0.69
C GLY A 73 0.20 27.88 -0.77
N LYS A 74 0.15 26.63 -1.22
CA LYS A 74 0.55 26.22 -2.59
C LYS A 74 -0.61 25.70 -3.44
N VAL A 75 -1.82 26.21 -3.25
CA VAL A 75 -3.02 25.81 -3.99
C VAL A 75 -3.28 26.74 -5.15
N LEU A 76 -3.60 26.15 -6.31
CA LEU A 76 -3.88 26.86 -7.57
C LEU A 76 -5.33 26.71 -8.04
N SER A 77 -6.21 26.10 -7.25
CA SER A 77 -7.63 25.93 -7.60
C SER A 77 -8.52 26.13 -6.39
N GLU A 78 -9.79 26.38 -6.65
CA GLU A 78 -10.78 26.62 -5.61
C GLU A 78 -11.29 25.32 -4.99
N SER A 79 -11.71 25.40 -3.72
CA SER A 79 -12.36 24.28 -3.03
C SER A 79 -13.20 24.74 -1.85
N GLU A 80 -14.17 23.89 -1.48
CA GLU A 80 -14.89 23.99 -0.22
C GLU A 80 -14.43 22.88 0.72
N LEU A 81 -14.03 23.26 1.92
CA LEU A 81 -13.52 22.37 2.95
C LEU A 81 -14.38 22.47 4.19
N VAL A 82 -14.71 21.33 4.79
CA VAL A 82 -15.34 21.30 6.10
C VAL A 82 -14.34 20.68 7.08
N LEU A 83 -13.90 21.49 8.03
CA LEU A 83 -13.14 21.02 9.19
C LEU A 83 -14.08 20.59 10.31
N GLU A 84 -13.54 19.85 11.27
CA GLU A 84 -14.18 19.51 12.52
C GLU A 84 -13.24 19.83 13.68
N ASN A 85 -13.76 20.52 14.67
CA ASN A 85 -13.08 20.74 15.93
C ASN A 85 -13.98 20.27 17.08
N ASN A 86 -13.58 19.21 17.78
CA ASN A 86 -14.36 18.62 18.86
C ASN A 86 -15.85 18.32 18.47
N GLY A 87 -16.07 17.77 17.27
CA GLY A 87 -17.39 17.44 16.76
C GLY A 87 -18.15 18.62 16.13
N VAL A 88 -17.64 19.85 16.23
CA VAL A 88 -18.28 21.03 15.61
C VAL A 88 -17.74 21.25 14.21
N PRO A 89 -18.58 21.25 13.16
CA PRO A 89 -18.17 21.50 11.79
C PRO A 89 -17.87 22.98 11.55
N ILE A 90 -16.82 23.26 10.78
CA ILE A 90 -16.40 24.59 10.36
C ILE A 90 -16.26 24.59 8.84
N SER A 91 -17.08 25.35 8.14
CA SER A 91 -17.04 25.45 6.68
C SER A 91 -16.05 26.51 6.24
N LEU A 92 -15.18 26.17 5.32
CA LEU A 92 -14.14 27.03 4.75
C LEU A 92 -14.25 27.01 3.23
N SER A 93 -14.19 28.19 2.59
CA SER A 93 -14.12 28.31 1.14
C SER A 93 -12.75 28.88 0.76
N PHE A 94 -12.01 28.11 -0.05
CA PHE A 94 -10.72 28.53 -0.58
C PHE A 94 -10.91 29.04 -2.01
N LYS A 95 -10.51 30.30 -2.23
CA LYS A 95 -10.55 30.96 -3.53
C LYS A 95 -9.17 31.44 -3.92
N TYR A 96 -8.80 31.24 -5.18
CA TYR A 96 -7.54 31.71 -5.72
C TYR A 96 -7.75 33.02 -6.48
N ASP A 97 -7.04 34.06 -6.04
CA ASP A 97 -6.99 35.33 -6.70
C ASP A 97 -5.86 35.33 -7.75
N ASN A 98 -6.22 35.28 -9.02
CA ASN A 98 -5.29 35.27 -10.15
C ASN A 98 -4.50 36.58 -10.28
N ASP A 99 -5.08 37.72 -9.91
CA ASP A 99 -4.46 39.02 -10.07
C ASP A 99 -3.34 39.25 -9.04
N ASN A 100 -3.60 38.85 -7.80
CA ASN A 100 -2.66 39.00 -6.69
C ASN A 100 -1.88 37.73 -6.37
N LYS A 101 -2.12 36.60 -7.06
CA LYS A 101 -1.53 35.29 -6.81
C LYS A 101 -1.62 34.85 -5.33
N ARG A 102 -2.77 35.09 -4.71
CA ARG A 102 -3.03 34.82 -3.28
C ARG A 102 -4.23 33.91 -3.11
N ILE A 103 -4.23 33.20 -1.97
CA ILE A 103 -5.37 32.39 -1.57
C ILE A 103 -6.22 33.21 -0.59
N TRP A 104 -7.50 33.27 -0.86
CA TRP A 104 -8.50 33.79 0.05
C TRP A 104 -9.19 32.66 0.76
N VAL A 105 -9.38 32.80 2.05
CA VAL A 105 -10.17 31.86 2.84
C VAL A 105 -11.36 32.60 3.43
N ALA A 106 -12.57 32.09 3.19
CA ALA A 106 -13.78 32.52 3.84
C ALA A 106 -14.27 31.44 4.78
N ASP A 107 -14.69 31.79 5.98
CA ASP A 107 -15.33 30.87 6.90
C ASP A 107 -16.87 30.86 6.71
N GLY A 108 -17.55 29.88 7.39
CA GLY A 108 -18.98 29.64 7.22
C GLY A 108 -19.90 30.79 7.62
N ASP A 109 -19.39 31.79 8.36
CA ASP A 109 -20.12 32.97 8.79
C ASP A 109 -20.03 34.10 7.75
N GLY A 110 -19.38 33.87 6.61
CA GLY A 110 -19.17 34.87 5.55
C GLY A 110 -18.08 35.89 5.86
N MET A 111 -17.41 35.80 6.99
CA MET A 111 -16.24 36.58 7.30
C MET A 111 -15.08 36.16 6.40
N ARG A 112 -14.56 37.10 5.60
CA ARG A 112 -13.30 36.90 4.89
C ARG A 112 -12.18 36.98 5.90
N THR A 113 -11.47 35.90 6.11
CA THR A 113 -10.16 35.98 6.75
C THR A 113 -9.23 36.81 5.87
N LEU A 114 -8.39 37.63 6.46
CA LEU A 114 -7.43 38.48 5.76
C LEU A 114 -6.60 37.69 4.74
N PRO A 115 -6.18 38.30 3.63
CA PRO A 115 -5.43 37.60 2.62
C PRO A 115 -4.06 37.21 3.13
N GLY A 116 -3.90 35.94 3.47
CA GLY A 116 -2.62 35.37 3.89
C GLY A 116 -2.78 34.07 4.64
N LEU A 117 -1.81 33.18 4.43
CA LEU A 117 -1.77 31.90 5.12
C LEU A 117 -1.50 32.05 6.62
N ASP A 118 -0.79 33.12 7.01
CA ASP A 118 -0.40 33.37 8.40
C ASP A 118 -1.63 33.69 9.26
N ASP A 119 -2.54 34.54 8.78
CA ASP A 119 -3.79 34.86 9.47
C ASP A 119 -4.71 33.63 9.59
N PHE A 120 -4.70 32.76 8.57
CA PHE A 120 -5.43 31.52 8.61
C PHE A 120 -4.87 30.58 9.68
N LYS A 121 -3.54 30.44 9.76
CA LYS A 121 -2.87 29.59 10.74
C LYS A 121 -3.00 30.11 12.16
N GLU A 122 -3.09 31.42 12.34
CA GLU A 122 -3.37 32.03 13.64
C GLU A 122 -4.77 31.66 14.15
N LYS A 123 -5.77 31.72 13.26
CA LYS A 123 -7.16 31.35 13.58
C LYS A 123 -7.35 29.83 13.68
N TYR A 124 -6.73 29.08 12.78
CA TYR A 124 -6.80 27.63 12.68
C TYR A 124 -5.40 27.05 12.75
N PRO A 125 -4.88 26.74 13.94
CA PRO A 125 -3.51 26.26 14.15
C PRO A 125 -3.36 24.80 13.63
N LEU A 126 -3.42 24.65 12.33
CA LEU A 126 -3.23 23.40 11.60
C LEU A 126 -1.78 23.29 11.15
N SER A 127 -1.18 22.13 11.38
CA SER A 127 0.11 21.77 10.82
C SER A 127 -0.03 20.58 9.89
N GLY A 128 0.75 20.55 8.82
CA GLY A 128 0.74 19.47 7.84
C GLY A 128 2.10 18.80 7.73
N ILE A 129 2.11 17.48 7.72
CA ILE A 129 3.31 16.68 7.45
C ILE A 129 3.04 15.84 6.21
N TYR A 130 3.91 15.93 5.21
CA TYR A 130 3.80 15.15 3.98
C TYR A 130 5.02 14.23 3.81
N SER A 131 4.76 12.93 3.72
CA SER A 131 5.75 11.90 3.42
C SER A 131 5.55 11.41 1.99
N ASP A 132 6.48 11.79 1.11
CA ASP A 132 6.45 11.48 -0.33
C ASP A 132 6.77 10.01 -0.62
N VAL A 133 6.41 9.55 -1.82
CA VAL A 133 6.66 8.18 -2.33
C VAL A 133 8.13 7.87 -2.45
N ASP A 134 8.85 8.76 -3.09
CA ASP A 134 10.22 8.57 -3.50
C ASP A 134 11.20 8.65 -2.32
N ILE A 135 11.79 7.56 -1.92
CA ILE A 135 12.91 7.52 -0.98
C ILE A 135 14.15 7.04 -1.72
N ASN A 136 15.07 7.96 -1.99
CA ASN A 136 16.38 7.61 -2.52
C ASN A 136 17.24 7.03 -1.38
N PHE A 137 17.50 5.72 -1.41
CA PHE A 137 18.30 5.03 -0.40
C PHE A 137 19.81 5.04 -0.68
N HIS A 138 20.33 5.91 -1.57
CA HIS A 138 21.75 6.03 -1.76
C HIS A 138 22.46 6.51 -0.50
N ALA A 139 23.58 5.87 -0.18
CA ALA A 139 24.39 6.21 0.97
C ALA A 139 24.86 7.67 0.88
N GLN A 140 24.60 8.46 1.92
CA GLN A 140 25.04 9.84 2.04
C GLN A 140 25.77 10.01 3.35
N ASN A 141 26.97 10.59 3.29
CA ASN A 141 27.82 10.75 4.44
C ASN A 141 27.51 12.04 5.21
N VAL A 142 27.55 11.96 6.54
CA VAL A 142 27.42 13.08 7.46
C VAL A 142 28.72 13.17 8.27
N SER A 143 29.33 14.35 8.34
CA SER A 143 30.64 14.54 8.97
C SER A 143 30.60 15.42 10.23
N SER A 144 29.54 16.18 10.43
CA SER A 144 29.48 17.16 11.52
C SER A 144 28.15 17.14 12.26
N VAL A 145 28.14 17.64 13.49
CA VAL A 145 26.93 17.96 14.24
C VAL A 145 26.50 19.36 13.83
N THR A 146 25.20 19.56 13.62
CA THR A 146 24.62 20.87 13.30
C THR A 146 23.74 21.38 14.45
N SER A 147 23.33 22.64 14.39
CA SER A 147 22.31 23.15 15.31
C SER A 147 20.95 22.63 14.86
N LEU A 148 20.30 21.88 15.74
CA LEU A 148 19.01 21.26 15.49
C LEU A 148 17.89 22.06 16.16
N ASN A 149 16.93 22.51 15.35
CA ASN A 149 15.67 23.04 15.84
C ASN A 149 14.65 21.89 15.91
N LEU A 150 14.68 21.15 17.01
CA LEU A 150 13.64 20.17 17.33
C LEU A 150 12.38 20.90 17.80
N ASP A 151 11.23 20.31 17.46
CA ASP A 151 9.93 20.73 17.97
C ASP A 151 9.50 22.16 17.57
N GLU A 152 10.14 22.76 16.57
CA GLU A 152 9.57 23.92 15.89
C GLU A 152 8.42 23.49 14.99
N SER A 153 7.23 24.04 15.26
CA SER A 153 6.04 23.78 14.44
C SER A 153 6.20 24.45 13.07
N LYS A 154 6.64 23.67 12.08
CA LYS A 154 6.69 24.10 10.66
C LYS A 154 6.10 23.02 9.80
N ASP A 155 5.26 23.43 8.84
CA ASP A 155 4.81 22.51 7.80
C ASP A 155 6.03 21.88 7.13
N SER A 156 6.13 20.56 7.22
CA SER A 156 7.27 19.85 6.67
C SER A 156 6.83 18.94 5.53
N ARG A 157 7.27 19.29 4.33
CA ARG A 157 7.30 18.40 3.18
C ARG A 157 8.73 18.13 2.79
N LYS A 158 9.04 16.88 2.56
CA LYS A 158 10.36 16.52 2.06
C LYS A 158 10.25 15.76 0.76
N SER A 159 10.97 16.28 -0.23
CA SER A 159 11.26 15.52 -1.43
C SER A 159 12.27 14.42 -1.10
N SER A 160 12.13 13.31 -1.75
CA SER A 160 12.80 12.05 -1.61
C SER A 160 14.31 12.06 -1.64
N THR A 161 14.90 13.00 -2.36
CA THR A 161 16.35 12.99 -2.67
C THR A 161 17.24 13.20 -1.47
N ASP A 162 16.77 13.88 -0.43
CA ASP A 162 17.58 14.26 0.74
C ASP A 162 17.18 13.56 2.06
N LEU A 163 16.10 12.77 2.06
CA LEU A 163 15.58 12.17 3.29
C LEU A 163 16.62 11.34 4.06
N PRO A 164 17.41 10.44 3.45
CA PRO A 164 18.41 9.66 4.17
C PRO A 164 19.46 10.54 4.86
N ARG A 165 19.95 11.58 4.19
CA ARG A 165 20.92 12.52 4.77
C ARG A 165 20.32 13.28 5.95
N GLN A 166 19.09 13.76 5.80
CA GLN A 166 18.42 14.54 6.83
C GLN A 166 18.08 13.70 8.07
N VAL A 167 17.68 12.44 7.88
CA VAL A 167 17.43 11.53 9.00
C VAL A 167 18.72 11.13 9.68
N LYS A 168 19.78 10.83 8.94
CA LYS A 168 21.10 10.60 9.54
C LYS A 168 21.57 11.81 10.33
N GLN A 169 21.47 13.02 9.76
CA GLN A 169 21.80 14.26 10.45
C GLN A 169 20.95 14.43 11.72
N LEU A 170 19.63 14.19 11.63
CA LEU A 170 18.72 14.25 12.77
C LEU A 170 19.15 13.30 13.91
N ILE A 171 19.43 12.04 13.60
CA ILE A 171 19.86 11.04 14.60
C ILE A 171 21.18 11.47 15.25
N ILE A 172 22.14 11.97 14.47
CA ILE A 172 23.43 12.42 14.96
C ILE A 172 23.28 13.64 15.88
N ASP A 173 22.47 14.60 15.49
CA ASP A 173 22.26 15.83 16.25
C ASP A 173 21.48 15.58 17.54
N VAL A 174 20.46 14.68 17.50
CA VAL A 174 19.71 14.26 18.69
C VAL A 174 20.62 13.55 19.69
N GLN A 175 21.46 12.62 19.23
CA GLN A 175 22.41 11.93 20.11
C GLN A 175 23.40 12.92 20.74
N ALA A 176 23.91 13.85 19.94
CA ALA A 176 24.83 14.87 20.45
C ALA A 176 24.20 15.80 21.51
N LEU A 177 22.91 16.14 21.33
CA LEU A 177 22.16 16.91 22.33
C LEU A 177 21.97 16.14 23.63
N ASP A 178 21.59 14.86 23.55
CA ASP A 178 21.36 13.99 24.69
C ASP A 178 22.68 13.75 25.47
N ASP A 179 23.78 13.49 24.73
CA ASP A 179 25.13 13.35 25.34
C ASP A 179 25.59 14.62 26.03
N ALA A 180 25.37 15.79 25.42
CA ALA A 180 25.73 17.07 25.98
C ALA A 180 24.92 17.39 27.25
N GLU A 181 23.63 17.08 27.29
CA GLU A 181 22.77 17.27 28.46
C GLU A 181 23.16 16.31 29.58
N LEU A 182 23.39 15.04 29.28
CA LEU A 182 23.88 14.05 30.23
C LEU A 182 25.23 14.47 30.84
N ALA A 183 26.19 14.90 30.01
CA ALA A 183 27.49 15.36 30.46
C ALA A 183 27.39 16.61 31.34
N ARG A 184 26.47 17.52 31.07
CA ARG A 184 26.22 18.73 31.88
C ARG A 184 25.65 18.36 33.25
N GLU A 185 24.67 17.48 33.29
CA GLU A 185 24.04 17.03 34.53
C GLU A 185 25.00 16.17 35.40
N ALA A 186 25.79 15.31 34.76
CA ALA A 186 26.83 14.53 35.46
C ALA A 186 27.90 15.44 36.13
N ARG A 187 28.32 16.53 35.44
CA ARG A 187 29.27 17.51 36.02
C ARG A 187 28.68 18.27 37.21
N LYS A 188 27.37 18.58 37.19
CA LYS A 188 26.68 19.22 38.33
C LYS A 188 26.49 18.28 39.50
N ASN A 189 26.35 16.98 39.25
CA ASN A 189 26.03 15.96 40.23
C ASN A 189 27.02 14.77 40.17
N PRO A 190 28.31 14.97 40.49
CA PRO A 190 29.37 14.00 40.24
C PRO A 190 29.25 12.70 41.06
N LEU A 191 28.43 12.70 42.11
CA LEU A 191 28.22 11.52 42.97
C LEU A 191 26.99 10.69 42.60
N LYS A 192 26.17 11.14 41.61
CA LYS A 192 24.98 10.41 41.18
C LYS A 192 25.31 9.47 40.03
N SER A 193 24.71 8.29 40.08
CA SER A 193 24.71 7.36 38.93
C SER A 193 23.87 7.90 37.77
N LYS A 194 24.08 7.39 36.55
CA LYS A 194 23.31 7.81 35.36
C LYS A 194 21.80 7.68 35.57
N SER A 195 21.34 6.68 36.28
CA SER A 195 19.93 6.43 36.58
C SER A 195 19.30 7.43 37.57
N GLU A 196 20.12 8.15 38.35
CA GLU A 196 19.68 9.13 39.31
C GLU A 196 19.73 10.58 38.77
N LEU A 197 20.30 10.76 37.57
CA LEU A 197 20.33 12.05 36.90
C LEU A 197 18.98 12.31 36.22
N GLN A 198 18.46 13.51 36.38
CA GLN A 198 17.25 13.97 35.70
C GLN A 198 17.62 14.52 34.32
N VAL A 199 17.72 13.64 33.34
CA VAL A 199 18.05 13.99 31.96
C VAL A 199 16.86 13.60 31.06
N THR A 200 16.46 14.50 30.18
CA THR A 200 15.44 14.22 29.19
C THR A 200 16.13 13.66 27.94
N GLU A 201 16.12 12.34 27.79
CA GLU A 201 16.66 11.69 26.58
C GLU A 201 15.63 11.79 25.44
N ARG A 202 16.07 12.29 24.28
CA ARG A 202 15.24 12.47 23.06
C ARG A 202 15.35 11.27 22.11
N MET A 203 16.52 10.59 22.12
CA MET A 203 16.78 9.44 21.23
C MET A 203 15.73 8.34 21.36
N PRO A 204 15.21 7.97 22.54
CA PRO A 204 14.17 6.97 22.69
C PRO A 204 12.90 7.24 21.87
N ARG A 205 12.56 8.51 21.62
CA ARG A 205 11.42 8.92 20.77
C ARG A 205 11.55 8.34 19.36
N PHE A 206 12.76 8.36 18.81
CA PHE A 206 13.03 7.88 17.46
C PHE A 206 13.23 6.36 17.40
N THR A 207 13.89 5.80 18.39
CA THR A 207 14.28 4.37 18.39
C THR A 207 13.14 3.45 18.79
N LYS A 208 12.24 3.86 19.65
CA LYS A 208 11.09 3.04 20.07
C LYS A 208 10.02 2.92 19.00
N SER A 209 9.91 3.90 18.11
CA SER A 209 8.88 3.90 17.06
C SER A 209 8.98 2.68 16.16
N PHE A 210 10.17 2.28 15.75
CA PHE A 210 10.34 1.14 14.84
C PHE A 210 10.53 -0.21 15.55
N ALA A 211 10.70 -0.22 16.86
CA ALA A 211 10.79 -1.48 17.63
C ALA A 211 9.51 -2.33 17.54
N CYS A 212 8.35 -1.72 17.30
CA CYS A 212 7.09 -2.44 17.09
C CYS A 212 6.99 -3.13 15.71
N MET A 213 7.76 -2.66 14.73
CA MET A 213 7.78 -3.24 13.38
C MET A 213 8.79 -4.38 13.25
N PHE A 214 9.89 -4.31 14.00
CA PHE A 214 11.01 -5.22 13.85
C PHE A 214 11.22 -6.08 15.09
N ASN A 215 11.28 -7.38 14.90
CA ASN A 215 11.78 -8.28 15.93
C ASN A 215 13.32 -8.31 15.83
N GLY A 216 14.00 -7.69 16.81
CA GLY A 216 15.46 -7.80 16.93
C GLY A 216 16.29 -6.75 16.17
N LEU A 217 15.67 -5.69 15.63
CA LEU A 217 16.39 -4.52 15.12
C LEU A 217 16.26 -3.36 16.11
N THR A 218 17.37 -2.89 16.67
CA THR A 218 17.42 -1.78 17.60
C THR A 218 18.53 -0.81 17.23
N TYR A 219 18.38 0.47 17.60
CA TYR A 219 19.48 1.42 17.54
C TYR A 219 20.60 0.98 18.48
N ASP A 220 21.84 1.07 18.02
CA ASP A 220 23.03 0.69 18.80
C ASP A 220 23.84 1.93 19.20
N ARG A 221 24.56 2.52 18.26
CA ARG A 221 25.49 3.64 18.52
C ARG A 221 25.85 4.43 17.27
N ILE A 222 26.57 5.54 17.49
CA ILE A 222 27.21 6.32 16.43
C ILE A 222 28.74 6.26 16.61
N GLU A 223 29.45 5.96 15.54
CA GLU A 223 30.91 5.95 15.51
C GLU A 223 31.48 6.95 14.50
N ASN A 224 32.67 7.45 14.80
CA ASN A 224 33.45 8.19 13.80
C ASN A 224 34.34 7.22 13.00
N LYS A 225 34.10 7.14 11.71
CA LYS A 225 34.83 6.25 10.82
C LYS A 225 35.23 6.98 9.55
N ASN A 226 36.53 7.03 9.26
CA ASN A 226 37.08 7.68 8.06
C ASN A 226 36.60 9.14 7.85
N GLY A 227 36.49 9.93 8.92
CA GLY A 227 36.04 11.33 8.84
C GLY A 227 34.52 11.52 8.70
N HIS A 228 33.75 10.45 8.80
CA HIS A 228 32.28 10.47 8.76
C HIS A 228 31.70 9.87 10.03
N LYS A 229 30.47 10.28 10.36
CA LYS A 229 29.69 9.67 11.44
C LYS A 229 28.83 8.55 10.85
N GLU A 230 29.04 7.34 11.32
CA GLU A 230 28.31 6.14 10.91
C GLU A 230 27.35 5.71 12.04
N ILE A 231 26.10 5.47 11.68
CA ILE A 231 25.03 5.06 12.60
C ILE A 231 24.90 3.56 12.52
N PHE A 232 24.97 2.89 13.68
CA PHE A 232 24.84 1.45 13.78
C PHE A 232 23.53 1.02 14.41
N PHE A 233 23.01 -0.07 13.89
CA PHE A 233 21.87 -0.79 14.43
C PHE A 233 22.32 -2.20 14.85
N LYS A 234 21.78 -2.68 15.96
CA LYS A 234 21.94 -4.06 16.38
C LYS A 234 20.81 -4.87 15.77
N LYS A 235 21.17 -5.89 14.96
CA LYS A 235 20.25 -6.85 14.36
C LYS A 235 20.60 -8.23 14.92
N TYR A 236 19.74 -8.75 15.81
CA TYR A 236 20.04 -9.89 16.67
C TYR A 236 21.33 -9.60 17.47
N GLU A 237 22.44 -10.32 17.19
CA GLU A 237 23.72 -10.11 17.87
C GLU A 237 24.75 -9.31 17.05
N GLU A 238 24.42 -8.93 15.83
CA GLU A 238 25.34 -8.23 14.91
C GLU A 238 25.07 -6.73 14.87
N SER A 239 26.14 -5.93 14.89
CA SER A 239 26.09 -4.49 14.66
C SER A 239 26.25 -4.20 13.18
N ILE A 240 25.25 -3.59 12.54
CA ILE A 240 25.24 -3.28 11.13
C ILE A 240 25.03 -1.77 10.90
N PRO A 241 25.73 -1.16 9.94
CA PRO A 241 25.52 0.24 9.62
C PRO A 241 24.13 0.47 9.00
N ILE A 242 23.55 1.66 9.23
CA ILE A 242 22.24 2.05 8.68
C ILE A 242 22.15 1.87 7.16
N ASP A 243 23.26 2.06 6.45
CA ASP A 243 23.33 1.88 4.99
C ASP A 243 23.26 0.42 4.54
N SER A 244 23.52 -0.51 5.44
CA SER A 244 23.42 -1.97 5.19
C SER A 244 22.04 -2.54 5.53
N LEU A 245 21.12 -1.75 6.08
CA LEU A 245 19.74 -2.16 6.25
C LEU A 245 19.09 -2.45 4.89
N SER A 246 18.16 -3.38 4.85
CA SER A 246 17.34 -3.64 3.66
C SER A 246 16.51 -2.41 3.28
N SER A 247 16.05 -2.33 2.03
CA SER A 247 15.23 -1.21 1.56
C SER A 247 13.98 -1.00 2.44
N GLY A 248 13.29 -2.08 2.83
CA GLY A 248 12.12 -2.01 3.70
C GLY A 248 12.46 -1.53 5.12
N GLU A 249 13.57 -1.99 5.72
CA GLU A 249 14.03 -1.50 7.03
C GLU A 249 14.38 -0.02 6.97
N LYS A 250 15.12 0.41 5.93
CA LYS A 250 15.42 1.84 5.69
C LYS A 250 14.16 2.69 5.57
N GLN A 251 13.18 2.18 4.81
CA GLN A 251 11.89 2.84 4.64
C GLN A 251 11.24 3.18 5.98
N ILE A 252 11.12 2.20 6.85
CA ILE A 252 10.47 2.35 8.16
C ILE A 252 11.30 3.29 9.07
N VAL A 253 12.61 3.10 9.13
CA VAL A 253 13.48 3.93 9.96
C VAL A 253 13.48 5.38 9.48
N TYR A 254 13.66 5.63 8.19
CA TYR A 254 13.74 6.98 7.67
C TYR A 254 12.41 7.73 7.73
N ARG A 255 11.31 7.10 7.34
CA ARG A 255 9.98 7.73 7.46
C ARG A 255 9.59 7.97 8.91
N GLY A 256 9.81 6.98 9.78
CA GLY A 256 9.48 7.12 11.21
C GLY A 256 10.26 8.24 11.88
N CYS A 257 11.57 8.30 11.69
CA CYS A 257 12.39 9.39 12.23
C CYS A 257 11.99 10.76 11.68
N PHE A 258 11.67 10.84 10.38
CA PHE A 258 11.19 12.09 9.78
C PHE A 258 9.86 12.55 10.40
N LEU A 259 8.90 11.64 10.55
CA LEU A 259 7.59 11.95 11.13
C LEU A 259 7.67 12.35 12.60
N LEU A 260 8.66 11.83 13.33
CA LEU A 260 8.88 12.12 14.75
C LEU A 260 9.79 13.34 15.00
N LYS A 261 10.25 14.03 13.97
CA LYS A 261 11.16 15.18 14.12
C LYS A 261 10.56 16.30 14.96
N ASP A 262 9.27 16.56 14.80
CA ASP A 262 8.52 17.57 15.56
C ASP A 262 7.48 16.88 16.45
N ILE A 263 7.66 16.96 17.78
CA ILE A 263 6.73 16.35 18.73
C ILE A 263 5.37 17.05 18.72
N ASN A 264 5.33 18.34 18.42
CA ASN A 264 4.07 19.08 18.33
C ASN A 264 3.26 18.64 17.09
N ALA A 265 3.94 18.20 16.03
CA ALA A 265 3.30 17.65 14.85
C ALA A 265 2.69 16.27 15.09
N THR A 266 3.08 15.56 16.15
CA THR A 266 2.45 14.29 16.54
C THR A 266 1.12 14.49 17.28
N SER A 267 0.73 15.74 17.55
CA SER A 267 -0.51 16.08 18.24
C SER A 267 -1.27 17.17 17.49
N GLY A 268 -2.38 16.80 16.84
CA GLY A 268 -3.25 17.72 16.10
C GLY A 268 -2.81 18.01 14.66
N ALA A 269 -1.83 17.29 14.11
CA ALA A 269 -1.40 17.47 12.74
C ALA A 269 -2.30 16.73 11.72
N LEU A 270 -2.28 17.22 10.48
CA LEU A 270 -2.74 16.49 9.31
C LEU A 270 -1.55 15.78 8.67
N VAL A 271 -1.60 14.47 8.62
CA VAL A 271 -0.49 13.62 8.17
C VAL A 271 -0.84 13.02 6.82
N PHE A 272 -0.02 13.27 5.82
CA PHE A 272 -0.21 12.79 4.46
C PHE A 272 0.91 11.81 4.12
N ILE A 273 0.55 10.57 3.77
CA ILE A 273 1.50 9.49 3.49
C ILE A 273 1.19 8.93 2.11
N ASP A 274 2.12 9.10 1.19
CA ASP A 274 2.01 8.54 -0.14
C ASP A 274 2.74 7.20 -0.21
N GLU A 275 2.04 6.16 -0.67
CA GLU A 275 2.50 4.78 -0.83
C GLU A 275 3.32 4.25 0.38
N PRO A 276 2.69 4.07 1.55
CA PRO A 276 3.38 3.57 2.74
C PRO A 276 3.98 2.17 2.58
N GLU A 277 3.51 1.41 1.60
CA GLU A 277 3.89 0.03 1.31
C GLU A 277 5.17 -0.15 0.51
N ILE A 278 5.69 0.91 -0.10
CA ILE A 278 6.84 0.81 -1.01
C ILE A 278 8.00 0.07 -0.34
N SER A 279 8.61 -0.88 -1.06
CA SER A 279 9.71 -1.72 -0.60
C SER A 279 9.42 -2.59 0.63
N LEU A 280 8.18 -2.67 1.11
CA LEU A 280 7.82 -3.47 2.28
C LEU A 280 7.38 -4.88 1.89
N HIS A 281 7.84 -5.86 2.68
CA HIS A 281 7.32 -7.22 2.62
C HIS A 281 5.82 -7.24 2.99
N PRO A 282 4.96 -8.10 2.37
CA PRO A 282 3.53 -8.16 2.65
C PRO A 282 3.16 -8.19 4.14
N ASN A 283 3.87 -8.96 4.96
CA ASN A 283 3.63 -9.00 6.41
C ASN A 283 3.86 -7.65 7.11
N TRP A 284 4.73 -6.80 6.56
CA TRP A 284 4.95 -5.45 7.07
C TRP A 284 3.89 -4.47 6.53
N GLN A 285 3.41 -4.69 5.32
CA GLN A 285 2.29 -3.91 4.77
C GLN A 285 1.01 -4.05 5.60
N LEU A 286 0.75 -5.25 6.16
CA LEU A 286 -0.36 -5.48 7.09
C LEU A 286 -0.26 -4.65 8.38
N LYS A 287 0.97 -4.34 8.83
CA LYS A 287 1.24 -3.66 10.10
C LYS A 287 1.55 -2.17 9.96
N ILE A 288 1.84 -1.70 8.74
CA ILE A 288 2.40 -0.36 8.54
C ILE A 288 1.43 0.75 9.00
N MET A 289 0.13 0.57 8.82
CA MET A 289 -0.84 1.56 9.28
C MET A 289 -0.94 1.60 10.81
N ASP A 290 -0.84 0.47 11.49
CA ASP A 290 -0.80 0.41 12.96
C ASP A 290 0.47 1.07 13.50
N TYR A 291 1.59 0.92 12.79
CA TYR A 291 2.83 1.62 13.07
C TYR A 291 2.65 3.14 13.00
N TYR A 292 2.08 3.68 11.91
CA TYR A 292 1.83 5.12 11.81
C TYR A 292 0.82 5.62 12.84
N LYS A 293 -0.25 4.88 13.09
CA LYS A 293 -1.20 5.21 14.16
C LYS A 293 -0.52 5.26 15.53
N GLY A 294 0.39 4.31 15.80
CA GLY A 294 1.18 4.29 17.04
C GLY A 294 2.07 5.53 17.21
N ILE A 295 2.68 6.02 16.12
CA ILE A 295 3.45 7.27 16.13
C ILE A 295 2.59 8.46 16.53
N PHE A 296 1.35 8.52 16.02
CA PHE A 296 0.44 9.65 16.22
C PHE A 296 -0.64 9.37 17.28
N SER A 297 -0.32 8.58 18.28
CA SER A 297 -1.22 8.28 19.40
C SER A 297 -0.63 8.78 20.73
N ASN A 298 -1.52 9.17 21.63
CA ASN A 298 -1.14 9.52 22.99
C ASN A 298 -0.87 8.27 23.87
N GLU A 299 -0.53 8.49 25.13
CA GLU A 299 -0.26 7.42 26.10
C GLU A 299 -1.42 6.46 26.34
N THR A 300 -2.65 6.89 26.08
CA THR A 300 -3.86 6.04 26.19
C THR A 300 -4.14 5.25 24.91
N GLY A 301 -3.31 5.39 23.88
CA GLY A 301 -3.49 4.74 22.58
C GLY A 301 -4.53 5.42 21.67
N LYS A 302 -5.03 6.61 22.06
CA LYS A 302 -5.93 7.40 21.23
C LYS A 302 -5.13 8.18 20.19
N GLN A 303 -5.52 8.08 18.92
CA GLN A 303 -4.90 8.82 17.83
C GLN A 303 -5.10 10.33 18.01
N THR A 304 -4.03 11.10 17.86
CA THR A 304 -3.97 12.55 18.11
C THR A 304 -3.88 13.38 16.83
N SER A 305 -3.67 12.74 15.69
CA SER A 305 -3.53 13.39 14.39
C SER A 305 -4.38 12.66 13.35
N GLN A 306 -4.91 13.37 12.36
CA GLN A 306 -5.64 12.73 11.27
C GLN A 306 -4.66 12.29 10.17
N ILE A 307 -4.74 11.02 9.77
CA ILE A 307 -3.85 10.42 8.77
C ILE A 307 -4.61 10.24 7.45
N PHE A 308 -4.00 10.69 6.36
CA PHE A 308 -4.42 10.41 4.99
C PHE A 308 -3.34 9.59 4.31
N ALA A 309 -3.66 8.37 3.92
CA ALA A 309 -2.74 7.49 3.21
C ALA A 309 -3.26 7.18 1.81
N VAL A 310 -2.37 7.22 0.83
CA VAL A 310 -2.63 6.72 -0.52
C VAL A 310 -1.94 5.40 -0.68
N THR A 311 -2.61 4.39 -1.18
CA THR A 311 -2.04 3.06 -1.31
C THR A 311 -2.53 2.31 -2.54
N HIS A 312 -1.66 1.45 -3.05
CA HIS A 312 -1.94 0.42 -4.05
C HIS A 312 -1.88 -0.99 -3.45
N SER A 313 -1.67 -1.10 -2.12
CA SER A 313 -1.51 -2.38 -1.45
C SER A 313 -2.86 -2.98 -1.03
N PRO A 314 -3.21 -4.17 -1.53
CA PRO A 314 -4.35 -4.93 -1.03
C PRO A 314 -4.22 -5.26 0.46
N PHE A 315 -3.00 -5.43 0.96
CA PHE A 315 -2.73 -5.73 2.38
C PHE A 315 -3.02 -4.56 3.31
N ILE A 316 -2.89 -3.33 2.82
CA ILE A 316 -3.26 -2.13 3.57
C ILE A 316 -4.77 -1.92 3.52
N ILE A 317 -5.39 -2.10 2.36
CA ILE A 317 -6.82 -1.87 2.16
C ILE A 317 -7.62 -2.92 2.94
N HIS A 318 -7.27 -4.18 2.82
CA HIS A 318 -7.93 -5.28 3.50
C HIS A 318 -7.26 -5.60 4.83
N ASN A 319 -7.73 -5.00 5.93
CA ASN A 319 -7.22 -5.22 7.27
C ASN A 319 -8.38 -5.45 8.26
N GLU A 320 -8.44 -6.64 8.86
CA GLU A 320 -9.52 -7.06 9.78
C GLU A 320 -9.49 -6.33 11.13
N ASN A 321 -8.32 -5.84 11.53
CA ASN A 321 -8.13 -5.16 12.83
C ASN A 321 -8.32 -3.64 12.76
N ARG A 322 -8.88 -3.14 11.69
CA ARG A 322 -9.04 -1.71 11.46
C ARG A 322 -10.11 -1.08 12.36
N CYS A 323 -9.74 0.00 13.04
CA CYS A 323 -10.63 0.79 13.89
C CYS A 323 -10.62 2.23 13.43
N ASN A 324 -11.82 2.84 13.30
CA ASN A 324 -12.02 4.26 12.99
C ASN A 324 -11.28 4.75 11.72
N ASP A 325 -11.20 3.88 10.71
CA ASP A 325 -10.60 4.16 9.42
C ASP A 325 -11.67 4.18 8.35
N LYS A 326 -11.47 4.99 7.33
CA LYS A 326 -12.31 5.02 6.14
C LYS A 326 -11.46 4.72 4.90
N VAL A 327 -11.89 3.75 4.11
CA VAL A 327 -11.31 3.47 2.79
C VAL A 327 -12.21 4.07 1.73
N ILE A 328 -11.62 4.88 0.85
CA ILE A 328 -12.31 5.50 -0.29
C ILE A 328 -11.66 4.97 -1.56
N VAL A 329 -12.45 4.30 -2.39
CA VAL A 329 -12.00 3.78 -3.67
C VAL A 329 -12.32 4.80 -4.76
N LEU A 330 -11.28 5.22 -5.48
CA LEU A 330 -11.37 6.14 -6.61
C LEU A 330 -11.24 5.37 -7.92
N THR A 331 -12.10 5.70 -8.86
CA THR A 331 -12.09 5.13 -10.21
C THR A 331 -12.30 6.23 -11.25
N ARG A 332 -12.20 5.89 -12.53
CA ARG A 332 -12.50 6.78 -13.66
C ARG A 332 -13.68 6.24 -14.45
N ASP A 333 -14.50 7.15 -14.95
CA ASP A 333 -15.51 6.84 -15.96
C ASP A 333 -14.89 6.77 -17.36
N ASP A 334 -15.69 6.38 -18.35
CA ASP A 334 -15.28 6.29 -19.77
C ASP A 334 -14.86 7.65 -20.35
N ASN A 335 -15.26 8.76 -19.73
CA ASN A 335 -14.87 10.12 -20.09
C ASN A 335 -13.61 10.60 -19.36
N GLY A 336 -13.02 9.75 -18.51
CA GLY A 336 -11.83 10.04 -17.72
C GLY A 336 -12.07 10.89 -16.48
N ASN A 337 -13.33 11.13 -16.07
CA ASN A 337 -13.63 11.83 -14.83
C ASN A 337 -13.42 10.92 -13.63
N ILE A 338 -12.86 11.47 -12.57
CA ILE A 338 -12.60 10.75 -11.33
C ILE A 338 -13.83 10.85 -10.42
N PHE A 339 -14.24 9.72 -9.87
CA PHE A 339 -15.34 9.65 -8.92
C PHE A 339 -15.09 8.60 -7.84
N VAL A 340 -15.82 8.70 -6.74
CA VAL A 340 -15.82 7.71 -5.67
C VAL A 340 -16.74 6.56 -6.08
N LYS A 341 -16.26 5.33 -6.00
CA LYS A 341 -17.07 4.16 -6.36
C LYS A 341 -18.21 3.98 -5.36
N ASP A 342 -19.43 3.83 -5.86
CA ASP A 342 -20.70 3.84 -5.10
C ASP A 342 -20.92 2.59 -4.23
N LYS A 343 -19.91 2.10 -3.53
CA LYS A 343 -20.08 0.99 -2.58
C LYS A 343 -19.77 1.39 -1.15
N PRO A 344 -20.35 0.63 -0.19
CA PRO A 344 -20.38 1.09 1.19
C PRO A 344 -18.99 1.39 1.73
N GLU A 345 -18.96 2.44 2.49
CA GLU A 345 -17.83 2.91 3.25
C GLU A 345 -17.44 1.85 4.29
N TYR A 346 -16.18 1.45 4.27
CA TYR A 346 -15.69 0.36 5.12
C TYR A 346 -15.05 0.91 6.38
N TYR A 347 -15.68 0.67 7.52
CA TYR A 347 -15.23 1.24 8.80
C TYR A 347 -14.49 0.26 9.71
N LYS A 348 -14.63 -1.04 9.52
CA LYS A 348 -13.99 -2.03 10.39
C LYS A 348 -13.23 -3.11 9.64
N CYS A 349 -13.86 -3.77 8.71
CA CYS A 349 -13.24 -4.82 7.91
C CYS A 349 -13.53 -4.55 6.44
N THR A 350 -12.52 -4.50 5.62
CA THR A 350 -12.73 -4.41 4.19
C THR A 350 -12.99 -5.81 3.66
N SER A 351 -14.14 -6.02 3.03
CA SER A 351 -14.40 -7.27 2.33
C SER A 351 -13.43 -7.47 1.18
N THR A 352 -13.25 -8.70 0.73
CA THR A 352 -12.50 -9.01 -0.49
C THR A 352 -13.04 -8.27 -1.71
N GLU A 353 -14.32 -7.88 -1.70
CA GLU A 353 -14.93 -7.04 -2.72
C GLU A 353 -14.24 -5.68 -2.89
N VAL A 354 -13.79 -5.05 -1.79
CA VAL A 354 -13.06 -3.76 -1.88
C VAL A 354 -11.70 -3.91 -2.54
N VAL A 355 -11.00 -4.99 -2.19
CA VAL A 355 -9.70 -5.29 -2.82
C VAL A 355 -9.92 -5.57 -4.31
N SER A 356 -10.95 -6.34 -4.64
CA SER A 356 -11.37 -6.59 -6.01
C SER A 356 -11.68 -5.28 -6.74
N ASP A 357 -12.50 -4.43 -6.13
CA ASP A 357 -12.92 -3.16 -6.71
C ASP A 357 -11.78 -2.14 -6.86
N ALA A 358 -10.87 -2.09 -5.88
CA ALA A 358 -9.74 -1.15 -5.90
C ALA A 358 -8.69 -1.51 -6.95
N PHE A 359 -8.56 -2.79 -7.28
CA PHE A 359 -7.52 -3.29 -8.18
C PHE A 359 -8.07 -3.99 -9.41
N SER A 360 -9.38 -3.90 -9.66
CA SER A 360 -10.06 -4.61 -10.76
C SER A 360 -9.82 -6.13 -10.73
N LEU A 361 -9.60 -6.68 -9.53
CA LEU A 361 -9.40 -8.10 -9.32
C LEU A 361 -10.77 -8.80 -9.28
N THR A 362 -11.32 -9.14 -10.42
CA THR A 362 -12.65 -9.76 -10.53
C THR A 362 -12.73 -11.20 -9.99
N SER A 363 -11.61 -11.77 -9.55
CA SER A 363 -11.46 -13.20 -9.28
C SER A 363 -11.47 -13.62 -7.81
N PHE A 364 -11.43 -12.69 -6.86
CA PHE A 364 -11.43 -13.06 -5.44
C PHE A 364 -12.86 -13.15 -4.89
N SER A 365 -13.46 -14.33 -4.99
CA SER A 365 -14.72 -14.66 -4.32
C SER A 365 -14.42 -15.38 -3.00
N ALA A 366 -14.72 -14.77 -1.87
CA ALA A 366 -14.49 -15.37 -0.54
C ALA A 366 -15.54 -16.43 -0.16
N GLU A 367 -16.65 -16.53 -0.89
CA GLU A 367 -17.79 -17.36 -0.55
C GLU A 367 -17.81 -18.72 -1.24
N ILE A 368 -17.15 -18.85 -2.39
CA ILE A 368 -17.11 -20.09 -3.16
C ILE A 368 -15.65 -20.53 -3.30
N PRO A 369 -15.31 -21.77 -2.91
CA PRO A 369 -14.00 -22.34 -3.18
C PRO A 369 -13.63 -22.16 -4.65
N THR A 370 -12.42 -21.68 -4.94
CA THR A 370 -12.05 -21.31 -6.30
C THR A 370 -10.69 -21.89 -6.68
N VAL A 371 -10.61 -22.46 -7.87
CA VAL A 371 -9.35 -22.82 -8.52
C VAL A 371 -9.00 -21.69 -9.48
N TYR A 372 -7.93 -20.97 -9.16
CA TYR A 372 -7.40 -19.88 -9.98
C TYR A 372 -6.42 -20.43 -11.01
N LEU A 373 -6.59 -20.03 -12.25
CA LEU A 373 -5.87 -20.51 -13.43
C LEU A 373 -5.04 -19.38 -14.04
N GLU A 374 -4.00 -19.73 -14.81
CA GLU A 374 -3.08 -18.76 -15.41
C GLU A 374 -3.73 -17.92 -16.49
N GLY A 375 -4.57 -18.54 -17.34
CA GLY A 375 -5.11 -17.93 -18.54
C GLY A 375 -6.59 -18.16 -18.76
N ARG A 376 -7.15 -17.34 -19.62
CA ARG A 376 -8.57 -17.37 -20.00
C ARG A 376 -8.94 -18.65 -20.77
N THR A 377 -8.00 -19.19 -21.54
CA THR A 377 -8.17 -20.47 -22.25
C THR A 377 -8.32 -21.63 -21.28
N ASP A 378 -7.60 -21.59 -20.17
CA ASP A 378 -7.61 -22.63 -19.16
C ASP A 378 -8.99 -22.68 -18.48
N GLU A 379 -9.53 -21.51 -18.11
CA GLU A 379 -10.88 -21.41 -17.55
C GLU A 379 -11.93 -21.99 -18.50
N MET A 380 -11.83 -21.68 -19.79
CA MET A 380 -12.76 -22.20 -20.79
C MET A 380 -12.66 -23.72 -20.90
N TYR A 381 -11.44 -24.28 -20.95
CA TYR A 381 -11.23 -25.73 -21.05
C TYR A 381 -11.71 -26.47 -19.79
N PHE A 382 -11.38 -26.01 -18.60
CA PHE A 382 -11.81 -26.64 -17.35
C PHE A 382 -13.34 -26.61 -17.18
N ASN A 383 -13.96 -25.44 -17.40
CA ASN A 383 -15.41 -25.32 -17.31
C ASN A 383 -16.11 -26.25 -18.34
N ARG A 384 -15.61 -26.30 -19.57
CA ARG A 384 -16.16 -27.18 -20.59
C ARG A 384 -15.94 -28.66 -20.28
N ALA A 385 -14.79 -29.03 -19.71
CA ALA A 385 -14.52 -30.40 -19.27
C ALA A 385 -15.50 -30.83 -18.14
N VAL A 386 -15.75 -29.98 -17.16
CA VAL A 386 -16.74 -30.24 -16.09
C VAL A 386 -18.13 -30.52 -16.68
N GLU A 387 -18.57 -29.70 -17.64
CA GLU A 387 -19.86 -29.88 -18.32
C GLU A 387 -19.94 -31.21 -19.10
N VAL A 388 -18.96 -31.49 -19.96
CA VAL A 388 -18.92 -32.66 -20.84
C VAL A 388 -18.88 -33.98 -20.05
N TYR A 389 -18.16 -34.00 -18.96
CA TYR A 389 -18.08 -35.19 -18.09
C TYR A 389 -19.18 -35.23 -17.02
N ASN A 390 -19.99 -34.16 -16.89
CA ASN A 390 -21.00 -34.00 -15.85
C ASN A 390 -20.41 -34.23 -14.44
N ILE A 391 -19.23 -33.64 -14.19
CA ILE A 391 -18.51 -33.76 -12.91
C ILE A 391 -19.07 -32.71 -11.94
N ARG A 392 -19.35 -33.13 -10.70
CA ARG A 392 -19.72 -32.23 -9.62
C ARG A 392 -18.52 -32.00 -8.72
N VAL A 393 -17.99 -30.78 -8.71
CA VAL A 393 -16.93 -30.34 -7.79
C VAL A 393 -17.42 -29.23 -6.87
N PRO A 394 -16.87 -29.12 -5.64
CA PRO A 394 -17.29 -28.09 -4.67
C PRO A 394 -16.67 -26.71 -4.94
N PHE A 395 -15.92 -26.54 -6.01
CA PHE A 395 -15.23 -25.32 -6.38
C PHE A 395 -15.54 -24.89 -7.81
N GLN A 396 -15.27 -23.63 -8.10
CA GLN A 396 -15.37 -23.07 -9.46
C GLN A 396 -13.97 -22.85 -10.05
N PHE A 397 -13.89 -22.79 -11.37
CA PHE A 397 -12.67 -22.42 -12.11
C PHE A 397 -12.74 -20.98 -12.55
N LYS A 398 -11.69 -20.20 -12.28
CA LYS A 398 -11.55 -18.82 -12.73
C LYS A 398 -10.11 -18.51 -13.08
N TRP A 399 -9.88 -17.81 -14.18
CA TRP A 399 -8.55 -17.28 -14.48
C TRP A 399 -8.23 -16.06 -13.63
N ILE A 400 -6.95 -15.83 -13.35
CA ILE A 400 -6.51 -14.80 -12.40
C ILE A 400 -6.55 -13.38 -12.97
N GLY A 401 -6.56 -13.24 -14.30
CA GLY A 401 -6.47 -11.94 -14.97
C GLY A 401 -7.81 -11.28 -15.29
N TYR A 402 -7.72 -10.18 -16.01
CA TYR A 402 -8.88 -9.47 -16.56
C TYR A 402 -8.58 -8.92 -17.96
N LEU A 403 -9.62 -8.51 -18.69
CA LEU A 403 -9.48 -7.84 -19.98
C LEU A 403 -9.41 -6.32 -19.76
N ASN A 404 -8.38 -5.68 -20.32
CA ASN A 404 -8.35 -4.21 -20.37
C ASN A 404 -9.32 -3.69 -21.45
N ASP A 405 -9.46 -2.36 -21.53
CA ASP A 405 -10.35 -1.68 -22.49
C ASP A 405 -10.03 -1.99 -23.96
N ARG A 406 -8.85 -2.52 -24.26
CA ARG A 406 -8.41 -2.95 -25.59
C ARG A 406 -8.62 -4.45 -25.82
N GLY A 407 -9.27 -5.16 -24.90
CA GLY A 407 -9.49 -6.59 -24.97
C GLY A 407 -8.23 -7.46 -24.80
N GLN A 408 -7.17 -6.91 -24.19
CA GLN A 408 -5.93 -7.63 -23.92
C GLN A 408 -5.96 -8.21 -22.51
N ASP A 409 -5.41 -9.41 -22.34
CA ASP A 409 -5.27 -10.07 -21.06
C ASP A 409 -4.22 -9.34 -20.20
N VAL A 410 -4.60 -8.98 -18.98
CA VAL A 410 -3.76 -8.27 -18.00
C VAL A 410 -3.76 -9.03 -16.67
N ASN A 411 -2.65 -8.93 -15.91
CA ASN A 411 -2.45 -9.62 -14.64
C ASN A 411 -2.68 -11.13 -14.71
N THR A 412 -2.17 -11.76 -15.75
CA THR A 412 -2.29 -13.19 -16.05
C THR A 412 -0.94 -13.90 -15.91
N GLY A 413 -0.96 -15.25 -15.92
CA GLY A 413 0.23 -16.08 -15.88
C GLY A 413 0.73 -16.46 -14.50
N ASP A 414 1.83 -17.21 -14.46
CA ASP A 414 2.39 -17.86 -13.27
C ASP A 414 2.75 -16.88 -12.13
N LYS A 415 3.30 -15.71 -12.47
CA LYS A 415 3.66 -14.69 -11.46
C LYS A 415 2.44 -14.09 -10.77
N SER A 416 1.33 -13.95 -11.50
CA SER A 416 0.08 -13.47 -10.93
C SER A 416 -0.52 -14.50 -9.97
N LEU A 417 -0.42 -15.80 -10.30
CA LEU A 417 -0.81 -16.88 -9.39
C LEU A 417 0.08 -16.94 -8.14
N ASP A 418 1.39 -16.70 -8.26
CA ASP A 418 2.28 -16.61 -7.09
C ASP A 418 1.86 -15.48 -6.16
N SER A 419 1.56 -14.32 -6.72
CA SER A 419 1.09 -13.16 -5.93
C SER A 419 -0.27 -13.44 -5.27
N ALA A 420 -1.19 -14.07 -5.99
CA ALA A 420 -2.48 -14.49 -5.46
C ALA A 420 -2.33 -15.50 -4.32
N PHE A 421 -1.47 -16.51 -4.50
CA PHE A 421 -1.20 -17.49 -3.45
C PHE A 421 -0.64 -16.82 -2.19
N GLN A 422 0.33 -15.91 -2.30
CA GLN A 422 0.87 -15.17 -1.15
C GLN A 422 -0.23 -14.38 -0.43
N PHE A 423 -1.10 -13.72 -1.18
CA PHE A 423 -2.24 -13.00 -0.63
C PHE A 423 -3.21 -13.93 0.10
N LEU A 424 -3.68 -14.99 -0.55
CA LEU A 424 -4.62 -15.97 0.03
C LEU A 424 -4.02 -16.66 1.26
N ALA A 425 -2.74 -17.02 1.22
CA ALA A 425 -2.02 -17.64 2.32
C ALA A 425 -1.86 -16.72 3.54
N SER A 426 -1.77 -15.40 3.32
CA SER A 426 -1.70 -14.41 4.41
C SER A 426 -3.07 -14.20 5.09
N ARG A 427 -4.15 -14.73 4.51
CA ARG A 427 -5.52 -14.62 4.97
C ARG A 427 -6.00 -15.98 5.46
N ASN A 428 -6.62 -16.03 6.61
CA ASN A 428 -7.29 -17.25 7.09
C ASN A 428 -8.73 -17.27 6.54
N LEU A 429 -8.86 -17.41 5.21
CA LEU A 429 -10.17 -17.45 4.55
C LEU A 429 -10.92 -18.72 4.96
N PRO A 430 -12.24 -18.67 5.09
CA PRO A 430 -13.06 -19.84 5.45
C PRO A 430 -13.15 -20.86 4.32
N THR A 431 -12.78 -20.49 3.09
CA THR A 431 -12.88 -21.33 1.90
C THR A 431 -11.52 -21.71 1.34
N VAL A 432 -11.40 -22.93 0.84
CA VAL A 432 -10.19 -23.41 0.17
C VAL A 432 -10.06 -22.76 -1.19
N ASN A 433 -8.88 -22.20 -1.48
CA ASN A 433 -8.54 -21.60 -2.75
C ASN A 433 -7.26 -22.23 -3.30
N ILE A 434 -7.28 -22.66 -4.56
CA ILE A 434 -6.17 -23.36 -5.20
C ILE A 434 -5.65 -22.50 -6.36
N CYS A 435 -4.37 -22.17 -6.34
CA CYS A 435 -3.67 -21.56 -7.48
C CYS A 435 -3.04 -22.68 -8.31
N LEU A 436 -3.56 -22.92 -9.50
CA LEU A 436 -3.13 -24.00 -10.38
C LEU A 436 -2.30 -23.43 -11.51
N LYS A 437 -1.02 -23.82 -11.56
CA LYS A 437 -0.08 -23.45 -12.62
C LYS A 437 -0.06 -24.50 -13.71
N ASP A 438 0.35 -24.10 -14.90
CA ASP A 438 0.59 -24.98 -16.02
C ASP A 438 1.76 -25.96 -15.78
N CYS A 439 1.87 -26.96 -16.59
CA CYS A 439 2.84 -28.05 -16.46
C CYS A 439 4.31 -27.62 -16.62
N ASP A 440 4.58 -26.45 -17.15
CA ASP A 440 5.93 -25.96 -17.43
C ASP A 440 6.63 -25.30 -16.24
N THR A 441 5.95 -25.12 -15.09
CA THR A 441 6.53 -24.54 -13.88
C THR A 441 6.99 -25.56 -12.83
N ASN A 442 6.54 -26.82 -12.91
CA ASN A 442 6.85 -27.89 -11.96
C ASN A 442 6.76 -27.48 -10.47
N GLN A 443 5.66 -26.83 -10.09
CA GLN A 443 5.40 -26.34 -8.75
C GLN A 443 4.89 -27.51 -7.86
N PRO A 444 5.62 -27.92 -6.82
CA PRO A 444 5.11 -28.93 -5.89
C PRO A 444 3.93 -28.35 -5.08
N VAL A 445 3.04 -29.23 -4.62
CA VAL A 445 1.90 -28.84 -3.80
C VAL A 445 2.41 -28.16 -2.52
N LYS A 446 2.02 -26.90 -2.33
CA LYS A 446 2.30 -26.13 -1.14
C LYS A 446 0.99 -25.62 -0.54
N LYS A 447 0.77 -25.91 0.75
CA LYS A 447 -0.44 -25.53 1.48
C LYS A 447 -0.07 -24.59 2.62
N ILE A 448 -0.80 -23.49 2.76
CA ILE A 448 -0.72 -22.56 3.89
C ILE A 448 -2.14 -22.12 4.22
N ASN A 449 -2.66 -22.46 5.40
CA ASN A 449 -4.06 -22.29 5.76
C ASN A 449 -4.96 -22.96 4.69
N HIS A 450 -5.99 -22.26 4.21
CA HIS A 450 -6.86 -22.72 3.14
C HIS A 450 -6.40 -22.30 1.73
N ALA A 451 -5.15 -21.84 1.58
CA ALA A 451 -4.55 -21.53 0.29
C ALA A 451 -3.61 -22.65 -0.17
N VAL A 452 -3.74 -23.07 -1.41
CA VAL A 452 -2.91 -24.08 -2.04
C VAL A 452 -2.32 -23.54 -3.33
N ILE A 453 -1.07 -23.86 -3.64
CA ILE A 453 -0.47 -23.66 -4.95
C ILE A 453 0.14 -24.97 -5.44
N MET A 454 -0.10 -25.30 -6.70
CA MET A 454 0.43 -26.49 -7.35
C MET A 454 0.51 -26.29 -8.87
N SER A 455 1.17 -27.21 -9.56
CA SER A 455 1.13 -27.24 -11.02
C SER A 455 0.51 -28.54 -11.54
N ILE A 456 -0.03 -28.48 -12.75
CA ILE A 456 -0.45 -29.68 -13.50
C ILE A 456 0.79 -30.53 -13.81
N SER A 457 0.70 -31.85 -13.63
CA SER A 457 1.76 -32.75 -14.04
C SER A 457 1.89 -32.79 -15.56
N ALA A 458 3.13 -32.74 -16.07
CA ALA A 458 3.35 -32.77 -17.52
C ALA A 458 2.96 -34.13 -18.11
N PHE A 459 2.14 -34.13 -19.17
CA PHE A 459 1.77 -35.33 -19.90
C PHE A 459 2.79 -35.60 -21.00
N CYS A 460 3.66 -36.60 -20.78
CA CYS A 460 4.79 -36.93 -21.67
C CYS A 460 4.36 -37.40 -23.05
N ASN A 461 3.12 -37.84 -23.22
CA ASN A 461 2.58 -38.36 -24.48
C ASN A 461 2.06 -37.28 -25.44
N SER A 462 2.02 -35.99 -25.00
CA SER A 462 1.68 -34.88 -25.87
C SER A 462 2.81 -34.64 -26.89
N LYS A 463 2.65 -35.15 -28.11
CA LYS A 463 3.69 -35.04 -29.15
C LYS A 463 3.89 -33.64 -29.70
N ASN A 464 2.88 -32.79 -29.61
CA ASN A 464 2.82 -31.55 -30.37
C ASN A 464 2.99 -30.28 -29.49
N ILE A 465 2.49 -30.27 -28.26
CA ILE A 465 2.53 -29.08 -27.37
C ILE A 465 3.15 -29.46 -26.03
N LYS A 466 4.28 -28.80 -25.69
CA LYS A 466 5.07 -29.12 -24.50
C LYS A 466 4.79 -28.17 -23.34
N LYS A 467 4.08 -27.08 -23.56
CA LYS A 467 3.86 -25.99 -22.58
C LYS A 467 2.40 -25.56 -22.55
N GLY A 468 2.02 -24.96 -21.43
CA GLY A 468 0.68 -24.45 -21.23
C GLY A 468 -0.35 -25.55 -20.96
N ILE A 469 -1.59 -25.15 -20.76
CA ILE A 469 -2.72 -26.05 -20.54
C ILE A 469 -2.94 -26.99 -21.72
N GLU A 470 -2.56 -26.59 -22.94
CA GLU A 470 -2.69 -27.39 -24.14
C GLU A 470 -1.88 -28.71 -24.10
N ASN A 471 -0.88 -28.81 -23.22
CA ASN A 471 -0.18 -30.07 -22.94
C ASN A 471 -1.09 -31.12 -22.32
N ALA A 472 -2.09 -30.71 -21.53
CA ALA A 472 -3.08 -31.60 -20.93
C ALA A 472 -4.25 -31.98 -21.85
N LEU A 473 -4.22 -31.58 -23.14
CA LEU A 473 -5.21 -31.90 -24.12
C LEU A 473 -4.72 -33.03 -25.06
N VAL A 474 -5.58 -33.99 -25.36
CA VAL A 474 -5.30 -35.03 -26.35
C VAL A 474 -5.68 -34.50 -27.73
N LEU A 475 -4.70 -34.02 -28.49
CA LEU A 475 -4.88 -33.31 -29.75
C LEU A 475 -4.45 -34.16 -30.97
N ASP A 476 -4.24 -35.47 -30.82
CA ASP A 476 -3.68 -36.35 -31.87
C ASP A 476 -4.52 -36.40 -33.15
N GLU A 477 -5.83 -36.22 -33.04
CA GLU A 477 -6.78 -36.24 -34.18
C GLU A 477 -7.11 -34.80 -34.68
N ILE A 478 -6.49 -33.75 -34.14
CA ILE A 478 -6.75 -32.37 -34.52
C ILE A 478 -5.59 -31.81 -35.33
N ASP A 479 -5.88 -31.30 -36.53
CA ASP A 479 -4.91 -30.55 -37.32
C ASP A 479 -4.65 -29.17 -36.66
N LEU A 480 -3.42 -28.96 -36.21
CA LEU A 480 -3.00 -27.70 -35.53
C LEU A 480 -2.53 -26.62 -36.51
N SER A 481 -2.32 -26.97 -37.79
CA SER A 481 -1.79 -26.03 -38.79
C SER A 481 -2.62 -24.74 -38.95
N PRO A 482 -3.98 -24.75 -38.85
CA PRO A 482 -4.79 -23.54 -38.97
C PRO A 482 -4.65 -22.56 -37.79
N PHE A 483 -4.01 -22.99 -36.70
CA PHE A 483 -3.86 -22.20 -35.46
C PHE A 483 -2.47 -21.59 -35.32
N TYR A 484 -1.62 -21.69 -36.34
CA TYR A 484 -0.36 -20.98 -36.46
C TYR A 484 -0.52 -19.80 -37.41
N SER A 485 -0.14 -18.61 -36.96
CA SER A 485 0.02 -17.41 -37.77
C SER A 485 1.49 -17.08 -37.94
N THR A 486 1.89 -16.68 -39.15
CA THR A 486 3.27 -16.28 -39.44
C THR A 486 3.32 -14.75 -39.53
N LYS A 487 4.15 -14.13 -38.73
CA LYS A 487 4.44 -12.69 -38.80
C LYS A 487 5.90 -12.49 -39.24
N THR A 488 6.11 -11.65 -40.23
CA THR A 488 7.44 -11.19 -40.60
C THR A 488 7.80 -10.01 -39.68
N VAL A 489 8.92 -10.10 -38.97
CA VAL A 489 9.47 -9.05 -38.12
C VAL A 489 10.77 -8.61 -38.76
N THR A 490 10.88 -7.32 -39.02
CA THR A 490 12.11 -6.69 -39.50
C THR A 490 12.96 -6.28 -38.30
N GLY A 491 14.18 -6.78 -38.22
CA GLY A 491 15.15 -6.39 -37.18
C GLY A 491 15.72 -4.99 -37.41
N ASP A 492 16.45 -4.48 -36.42
CA ASP A 492 17.00 -3.12 -36.41
C ASP A 492 17.99 -2.85 -37.56
N TYR A 493 18.52 -3.90 -38.21
CA TYR A 493 19.46 -3.81 -39.35
C TYR A 493 18.81 -4.25 -40.68
N GLY A 494 17.47 -4.34 -40.72
CA GLY A 494 16.72 -4.65 -41.94
C GLY A 494 16.61 -6.15 -42.26
N GLU A 495 17.11 -7.05 -41.40
CA GLU A 495 16.89 -8.48 -41.55
C GLU A 495 15.42 -8.86 -41.28
N GLU A 496 14.85 -9.65 -42.18
CA GLU A 496 13.50 -10.19 -42.03
C GLU A 496 13.54 -11.60 -41.43
N ARG A 497 12.78 -11.76 -40.32
CA ARG A 497 12.59 -13.06 -39.66
C ARG A 497 11.11 -13.40 -39.62
N SER A 498 10.76 -14.59 -40.04
CA SER A 498 9.42 -15.12 -39.91
C SER A 498 9.25 -15.77 -38.55
N ILE A 499 8.35 -15.23 -37.73
CA ILE A 499 7.99 -15.80 -36.43
C ILE A 499 6.64 -16.44 -36.53
N GLN A 500 6.56 -17.75 -36.22
CA GLN A 500 5.29 -18.44 -36.05
C GLN A 500 4.75 -18.19 -34.65
N THR A 501 3.52 -17.71 -34.58
CA THR A 501 2.78 -17.48 -33.33
C THR A 501 1.61 -18.45 -33.28
N PHE A 502 1.46 -19.13 -32.14
CA PHE A 502 0.35 -20.04 -31.90
C PHE A 502 -0.85 -19.29 -31.31
N GLU A 503 -2.00 -19.40 -31.95
CA GLU A 503 -3.23 -18.67 -31.61
C GLU A 503 -4.09 -19.49 -30.63
N LYS A 504 -3.68 -19.54 -29.35
CA LYS A 504 -4.31 -20.31 -28.28
C LYS A 504 -5.83 -20.10 -28.19
N MET A 505 -6.29 -18.85 -28.19
CA MET A 505 -7.72 -18.54 -28.09
C MET A 505 -8.54 -19.04 -29.27
N LYS A 506 -7.97 -19.05 -30.49
CA LYS A 506 -8.63 -19.58 -31.66
C LYS A 506 -8.79 -21.10 -31.58
N LEU A 507 -7.73 -21.79 -31.11
CA LEU A 507 -7.79 -23.22 -30.85
C LEU A 507 -8.82 -23.55 -29.78
N CYS A 508 -8.80 -22.81 -28.66
CA CYS A 508 -9.70 -23.01 -27.53
C CYS A 508 -11.18 -22.93 -27.95
N LYS A 509 -11.55 -21.90 -28.69
CA LYS A 509 -12.91 -21.75 -29.21
C LYS A 509 -13.29 -22.93 -30.13
N PHE A 510 -12.40 -23.26 -31.05
CA PHE A 510 -12.62 -24.38 -31.98
C PHE A 510 -12.84 -25.72 -31.28
N ILE A 511 -12.03 -26.01 -30.23
CA ILE A 511 -12.18 -27.23 -29.45
C ILE A 511 -13.49 -27.21 -28.67
N CYS A 512 -13.79 -26.15 -27.93
CA CYS A 512 -14.97 -26.07 -27.07
C CYS A 512 -16.31 -26.17 -27.85
N GLU A 513 -16.31 -25.90 -29.15
CA GLU A 513 -17.46 -26.04 -30.05
C GLU A 513 -17.67 -27.45 -30.57
N LYS A 514 -16.75 -28.39 -30.33
CA LYS A 514 -16.91 -29.81 -30.75
C LYS A 514 -17.99 -30.51 -29.92
N ASP A 515 -18.49 -31.60 -30.48
CA ASP A 515 -19.46 -32.42 -29.76
C ASP A 515 -18.84 -33.19 -28.59
N ASP A 516 -19.68 -33.58 -27.63
CA ASP A 516 -19.25 -34.15 -26.36
C ASP A 516 -18.47 -35.47 -26.50
N ILE A 517 -18.67 -36.22 -27.59
CA ILE A 517 -17.96 -37.48 -27.83
C ILE A 517 -16.48 -37.20 -28.13
N VAL A 518 -16.22 -36.20 -28.97
CA VAL A 518 -14.86 -35.75 -29.29
C VAL A 518 -14.22 -35.10 -28.07
N LEU A 519 -14.97 -34.23 -27.35
CA LEU A 519 -14.48 -33.55 -26.17
C LEU A 519 -14.08 -34.49 -25.04
N LYS A 520 -14.79 -35.60 -24.86
CA LYS A 520 -14.39 -36.63 -23.86
C LYS A 520 -13.04 -37.25 -24.16
N LYS A 521 -12.64 -37.36 -25.44
CA LYS A 521 -11.28 -37.80 -25.78
C LYS A 521 -10.27 -36.68 -25.53
N VAL A 522 -10.55 -35.48 -26.01
CA VAL A 522 -9.65 -34.32 -25.90
C VAL A 522 -9.36 -33.97 -24.44
N PHE A 523 -10.36 -34.02 -23.58
CA PHE A 523 -10.26 -33.60 -22.15
C PHE A 523 -9.99 -34.77 -21.20
N SER A 524 -9.55 -35.93 -21.68
CA SER A 524 -9.32 -37.09 -20.81
C SER A 524 -8.33 -36.79 -19.68
N HIS A 525 -7.20 -36.11 -19.95
CA HIS A 525 -6.24 -35.75 -18.95
C HIS A 525 -6.76 -34.61 -18.03
N LEU A 526 -7.55 -33.66 -18.53
CA LEU A 526 -8.17 -32.64 -17.68
C LEU A 526 -9.14 -33.25 -16.67
N LYS A 527 -9.82 -34.32 -17.03
CA LYS A 527 -10.65 -35.08 -16.08
C LYS A 527 -9.83 -35.62 -14.91
N ASP A 528 -8.64 -36.14 -15.20
CA ASP A 528 -7.74 -36.67 -14.15
C ASP A 528 -7.25 -35.54 -13.25
N VAL A 529 -6.85 -34.40 -13.85
CA VAL A 529 -6.45 -33.18 -13.11
C VAL A 529 -7.58 -32.67 -12.20
N ILE A 530 -8.85 -32.66 -12.70
CA ILE A 530 -10.01 -32.26 -11.87
C ILE A 530 -10.17 -33.22 -10.68
N GLY A 531 -9.92 -34.52 -10.88
CA GLY A 531 -9.93 -35.50 -9.80
C GLY A 531 -8.83 -35.25 -8.77
N GLU A 532 -7.61 -34.91 -9.19
CA GLU A 532 -6.51 -34.53 -8.30
C GLU A 532 -6.84 -33.27 -7.49
N LEU A 533 -7.43 -32.25 -8.13
CA LEU A 533 -7.87 -31.04 -7.46
C LEU A 533 -8.93 -31.31 -6.39
N ASP A 534 -9.88 -32.19 -6.65
CA ASP A 534 -10.90 -32.58 -5.68
C ASP A 534 -10.30 -33.29 -4.46
N ILE A 535 -9.27 -34.12 -4.66
CA ILE A 535 -8.50 -34.75 -3.56
C ILE A 535 -7.79 -33.68 -2.75
N VAL A 536 -7.03 -32.78 -3.40
CA VAL A 536 -6.29 -31.70 -2.74
C VAL A 536 -7.22 -30.78 -1.97
N TYR A 537 -8.38 -30.48 -2.53
CA TYR A 537 -9.43 -29.69 -1.87
C TYR A 537 -9.89 -30.36 -0.58
N LYS A 538 -10.26 -31.64 -0.64
CA LYS A 538 -10.73 -32.41 0.53
C LYS A 538 -9.67 -32.58 1.62
N GLU A 539 -8.40 -32.69 1.25
CA GLU A 539 -7.29 -32.76 2.20
C GLU A 539 -6.94 -31.40 2.83
N THR A 540 -7.49 -30.31 2.32
CA THR A 540 -7.20 -28.95 2.79
C THR A 540 -8.33 -28.40 3.66
N LEU A 541 -9.54 -28.99 3.55
CA LEU A 541 -10.66 -28.72 4.46
C LEU A 541 -10.35 -29.18 5.89
#